data_944df6ba59f96c960ffa814fb5ab3849
#
_entry.id   944df6ba59f96c960ffa814fb5ab3849
#
_cell.length_a   1.000
_cell.length_b   1.000
_cell.length_c   1.000
_cell.angle_alpha   90.00
_cell.angle_beta   90.00
_cell.angle_gamma   90.00
#
_symmetry.space_group_name_H-M   'P 1'
#
loop_
_entity.id
_entity.type
_entity.pdbx_description
1 polymer ?
#
loop_
_entity_poly.entity_id
_entity_poly.type
_entity_poly.pdbx_seq_one_letter_code
_entity_poly.pdbx_strand_id
1 'polypeptide(L)' 'VNKENASKLWKIIQEAGDYLQGQLPDHPNHPKGRNAYAHVAICIKSKFKASYKGIPDEQLEEVLKYIEFLKQNPN' A
#
# COMPACT_ATOMS: atom_id res chain seq x y z
N VAL A 1 6.43 -10.52 7.87
CA VAL A 1 7.78 -9.89 7.88
C VAL A 1 8.26 -9.73 9.31
N ASN A 2 9.56 -9.68 9.53
CA ASN A 2 10.10 -9.42 10.85
C ASN A 2 9.89 -7.95 11.24
N LYS A 3 10.17 -7.62 12.49
CA LYS A 3 9.91 -6.29 13.03
C LYS A 3 10.65 -5.18 12.26
N GLU A 4 11.90 -5.44 11.91
CA GLU A 4 12.71 -4.49 11.15
C GLU A 4 12.14 -4.26 9.75
N ASN A 5 11.79 -5.33 9.05
CA ASN A 5 11.19 -5.24 7.72
C ASN A 5 9.81 -4.61 7.77
N ALA A 6 9.03 -4.88 8.81
CA ALA A 6 7.72 -4.24 8.98
C ALA A 6 7.87 -2.72 9.11
N SER A 7 8.87 -2.26 9.84
CA SER A 7 9.13 -0.83 9.99
C SER A 7 9.53 -0.18 8.66
N LYS A 8 10.41 -0.84 7.90
CA LYS A 8 10.81 -0.36 6.58
C LYS A 8 9.62 -0.33 5.62
N LEU A 9 8.82 -1.37 5.63
CA LEU A 9 7.66 -1.49 4.75
C LEU A 9 6.61 -0.43 5.09
N TRP A 10 6.42 -0.14 6.35
CA TRP A 10 5.50 0.91 6.77
C TRP A 10 5.91 2.28 6.21
N LYS A 11 7.20 2.60 6.25
CA LYS A 11 7.71 3.85 5.68
C LYS A 11 7.46 3.91 4.18
N ILE A 12 7.66 2.81 3.48
CA ILE A 12 7.43 2.73 2.03
C ILE A 12 5.94 2.90 1.73
N ILE A 13 5.07 2.30 2.54
CA ILE A 13 3.62 2.46 2.40
C ILE A 13 3.24 3.94 2.59
N GLN A 14 3.82 4.60 3.60
CA GLN A 14 3.55 6.01 3.82
C GLN A 14 4.01 6.89 2.66
N GLU A 15 5.20 6.61 2.11
CA GLU A 15 5.71 7.33 0.95
C GLU A 15 4.82 7.12 -0.27
N ALA A 16 4.36 5.90 -0.49
CA ALA A 16 3.43 5.61 -1.58
C ALA A 16 2.10 6.33 -1.38
N GLY A 17 1.61 6.37 -0.14
CA GLY A 17 0.40 7.11 0.19
C GLY A 17 0.54 8.61 -0.09
N ASP A 18 1.68 9.18 0.30
CA ASP A 18 1.98 10.59 0.01
C ASP A 18 2.00 10.86 -1.50
N TYR A 19 2.64 9.97 -2.25
CA TYR A 19 2.71 10.09 -3.70
C TYR A 19 1.33 10.01 -4.35
N LEU A 20 0.48 9.11 -3.86
CA LEU A 20 -0.84 8.88 -4.44
C LEU A 20 -1.91 9.86 -3.94
N GLN A 21 -1.63 10.62 -2.88
CA GLN A 21 -2.60 11.54 -2.32
C GLN A 21 -3.01 12.58 -3.38
N GLY A 22 -4.31 12.64 -3.67
CA GLY A 22 -4.83 13.53 -4.69
C GLY A 22 -4.79 12.95 -6.11
N GLN A 23 -4.19 11.78 -6.32
CA GLN A 23 -4.14 11.14 -7.64
C GLN A 23 -5.17 10.03 -7.82
N LEU A 24 -5.78 9.58 -6.73
CA LEU A 24 -6.79 8.52 -6.80
C LEU A 24 -8.11 9.09 -7.29
N PRO A 25 -8.83 8.37 -8.18
CA PRO A 25 -10.15 8.80 -8.63
C PRO A 25 -11.13 8.91 -7.46
N ASP A 26 -12.08 9.83 -7.56
CA ASP A 26 -13.14 9.94 -6.58
C ASP A 26 -13.99 8.67 -6.58
N HIS A 27 -14.52 8.36 -5.41
CA HIS A 27 -15.38 7.21 -5.23
C HIS A 27 -16.65 7.63 -4.51
N PRO A 28 -17.84 7.10 -4.89
CA PRO A 28 -19.10 7.49 -4.25
C PRO A 28 -19.11 7.34 -2.73
N ASN A 29 -18.37 6.36 -2.19
CA ASN A 29 -18.28 6.13 -0.75
C ASN A 29 -17.26 7.03 -0.06
N HIS A 30 -16.55 7.87 -0.83
CA HIS A 30 -15.51 8.76 -0.30
C HIS A 30 -15.67 10.15 -0.91
N PRO A 31 -16.75 10.86 -0.59
CA PRO A 31 -17.05 12.14 -1.24
C PRO A 31 -16.03 13.24 -0.97
N LYS A 32 -15.23 13.09 0.08
CA LYS A 32 -14.18 14.06 0.41
C LYS A 32 -12.80 13.65 -0.11
N GLY A 33 -12.77 12.63 -0.98
CA GLY A 33 -11.54 12.06 -1.49
C GLY A 33 -11.19 10.74 -0.81
N ARG A 34 -10.26 10.02 -1.42
CA ARG A 34 -9.84 8.70 -0.91
C ARG A 34 -8.60 8.85 -0.06
N ASN A 35 -8.52 8.05 1.02
CA ASN A 35 -7.32 7.99 1.85
C ASN A 35 -6.30 7.09 1.15
N ALA A 36 -5.26 7.69 0.59
CA ALA A 36 -4.26 6.97 -0.18
C ALA A 36 -3.48 5.95 0.67
N TYR A 37 -3.26 6.24 1.93
CA TYR A 37 -2.57 5.30 2.83
C TYR A 37 -3.40 4.04 3.03
N ALA A 38 -4.69 4.22 3.31
CA ALA A 38 -5.60 3.10 3.45
C ALA A 38 -5.73 2.32 2.15
N HIS A 39 -5.75 3.02 1.01
CA HIS A 39 -5.80 2.38 -0.30
C HIS A 39 -4.62 1.42 -0.50
N VAL A 40 -3.39 1.89 -0.25
CA VAL A 40 -2.20 1.06 -0.40
C VAL A 40 -2.26 -0.15 0.54
N ALA A 41 -2.61 0.07 1.80
CA ALA A 41 -2.69 -1.01 2.79
C ALA A 41 -3.75 -2.06 2.41
N ILE A 42 -4.92 -1.62 1.95
CA ILE A 42 -6.00 -2.52 1.55
C ILE A 42 -5.60 -3.31 0.32
N CYS A 43 -4.96 -2.68 -0.66
CA CYS A 43 -4.49 -3.36 -1.86
C CYS A 43 -3.47 -4.45 -1.52
N ILE A 44 -2.54 -4.16 -0.63
CA ILE A 44 -1.55 -5.15 -0.19
C ILE A 44 -2.25 -6.33 0.50
N LYS A 45 -3.17 -6.05 1.41
CA LYS A 45 -3.91 -7.09 2.11
C LYS A 45 -4.69 -7.97 1.15
N SER A 46 -5.32 -7.37 0.14
CA SER A 46 -6.08 -8.10 -0.86
C SER A 46 -5.19 -8.96 -1.74
N LYS A 47 -4.06 -8.41 -2.18
CA LYS A 47 -3.12 -9.10 -3.08
C LYS A 47 -2.45 -10.29 -2.40
N PHE A 48 -1.96 -10.09 -1.18
CA PHE A 48 -1.15 -11.08 -0.46
C PHE A 48 -1.93 -11.89 0.56
N LYS A 49 -3.23 -11.60 0.72
CA LYS A 49 -4.12 -12.30 1.65
C LYS A 49 -3.69 -12.15 3.12
N ALA A 50 -2.93 -11.10 3.43
CA ALA A 50 -2.47 -10.81 4.79
C ALA A 50 -2.10 -9.34 4.88
N SER A 51 -2.21 -8.75 6.08
CA SER A 51 -1.69 -7.41 6.30
C SER A 51 -0.18 -7.42 6.10
N TYR A 52 0.41 -6.24 5.85
CA TYR A 52 1.84 -6.16 5.57
C TYR A 52 2.71 -6.77 6.68
N LYS A 53 2.25 -6.71 7.93
CA LYS A 53 2.98 -7.31 9.05
C LYS A 53 2.97 -8.84 9.03
N GLY A 54 1.95 -9.44 8.43
CA GLY A 54 1.79 -10.88 8.38
C GLY A 54 2.35 -11.54 7.11
N ILE A 55 2.87 -10.74 6.17
CA ILE A 55 3.44 -11.28 4.94
C ILE A 55 4.81 -11.88 5.23
N PRO A 56 5.12 -13.10 4.72
CA PRO A 56 6.44 -13.70 4.92
C PRO A 56 7.56 -12.82 4.36
N ASP A 57 8.72 -12.80 5.04
CA ASP A 57 9.88 -12.01 4.58
C ASP A 57 10.32 -12.39 3.18
N GLU A 58 10.11 -13.63 2.78
CA GLU A 58 10.43 -14.13 1.44
C GLU A 58 9.67 -13.38 0.35
N GLN A 59 8.53 -12.79 0.67
CA GLN A 59 7.70 -12.06 -0.28
C GLN A 59 7.92 -10.54 -0.22
N LEU A 60 8.86 -10.09 0.58
CA LEU A 60 9.09 -8.65 0.74
C LEU A 60 9.37 -7.95 -0.58
N GLU A 61 10.21 -8.52 -1.43
CA GLU A 61 10.50 -7.94 -2.74
C GLU A 61 9.26 -7.83 -3.61
N GLU A 62 8.39 -8.82 -3.58
CA GLU A 62 7.14 -8.79 -4.35
C GLU A 62 6.22 -7.69 -3.84
N VAL A 63 6.18 -7.49 -2.51
CA VAL A 63 5.39 -6.40 -1.93
C VAL A 63 5.91 -5.05 -2.41
N LEU A 64 7.22 -4.86 -2.42
CA LEU A 64 7.84 -3.62 -2.88
C LEU A 64 7.53 -3.34 -4.34
N LYS A 65 7.60 -4.37 -5.18
CA LYS A 65 7.26 -4.26 -6.60
C LYS A 65 5.78 -3.92 -6.79
N TYR A 66 4.92 -4.51 -5.97
CA TYR A 66 3.50 -4.24 -6.04
C TYR A 66 3.16 -2.80 -5.63
N ILE A 67 3.83 -2.29 -4.60
CA ILE A 67 3.65 -0.90 -4.17
C ILE A 67 4.04 0.05 -5.31
N GLU A 68 5.14 -0.24 -5.99
CA GLU A 68 5.57 0.55 -7.13
C GLU A 68 4.54 0.51 -8.26
N PHE A 69 3.97 -0.68 -8.52
CA PHE A 69 2.88 -0.84 -9.47
C PHE A 69 1.67 0.04 -9.09
N LEU A 70 1.32 0.08 -7.81
CA LEU A 70 0.20 0.90 -7.34
C LEU A 70 0.45 2.38 -7.56
N LYS A 71 1.69 2.84 -7.39
CA LYS A 71 2.06 4.22 -7.62
C LYS A 71 1.91 4.60 -9.09
N GLN A 72 2.23 3.68 -10.00
CA GLN A 72 2.15 3.92 -11.43
C GLN A 72 0.76 3.71 -12.01
N ASN A 73 -0.14 3.08 -11.26
CA ASN A 73 -1.49 2.76 -11.70
C ASN A 73 -2.52 3.19 -10.65
N PRO A 74 -2.69 4.50 -10.43
CA PRO A 74 -3.66 4.99 -9.43
C PRO A 74 -5.10 4.64 -9.85
N ASN A 75 -5.81 4.01 -8.94
CA ASN A 75 -7.22 3.64 -9.18
C ASN A 75 -8.10 4.09 -8.03
#